data_afa32e617d738f4ec1dce9c04bca984e
#
_entry.id   afa32e617d738f4ec1dce9c04bca984e
#
_cell.length_a   1.000
_cell.length_b   1.000
_cell.length_c   1.000
_cell.angle_alpha   90.00
_cell.angle_beta   90.00
_cell.angle_gamma   90.00
#
_symmetry.space_group_name_H-M   'P 1'
#
loop_
_entity.id
_entity.type
_entity.pdbx_description
1 polymer ?
#
loop_
_entity_poly.entity_id
_entity_poly.type
_entity_poly.pdbx_seq_one_letter_code
_entity_poly.pdbx_strand_id
1 'polypeptide(L)' 'MLREILHDKNGNEYIVEGVMGFGRYTVCVNWEFWSVVDNKKEFDEEVEQIKRLHFAD' A
#
# COMPACT_ATOMS: atom_id res chain seq x y z
N MET A 1 2.71 12.21 3.17
CA MET A 1 1.94 10.97 3.20
C MET A 1 1.67 10.50 1.79
N LEU A 2 1.87 9.22 1.55
CA LEU A 2 1.60 8.60 0.25
C LEU A 2 0.26 7.87 0.33
N ARG A 3 -0.48 7.82 -0.79
CA ARG A 3 -1.77 7.14 -0.83
C ARG A 3 -2.03 6.60 -2.22
N GLU A 4 -2.51 5.37 -2.29
CA GLU A 4 -2.99 4.74 -3.52
C GLU A 4 -4.34 4.10 -3.24
N ILE A 5 -5.27 4.26 -4.16
CA ILE A 5 -6.59 3.62 -4.06
C ILE A 5 -6.65 2.54 -5.11
N LEU A 6 -6.87 1.29 -4.68
CA LEU A 6 -6.93 0.13 -5.56
C LEU A 6 -8.35 -0.40 -5.60
N HIS A 7 -8.73 -0.95 -6.73
CA HIS A 7 -10.05 -1.59 -6.89
C HIS A 7 -9.85 -3.02 -7.35
N ASP A 8 -10.57 -3.96 -6.75
CA ASP A 8 -10.56 -5.34 -7.23
C ASP A 8 -11.59 -5.49 -8.37
N LYS A 9 -11.68 -6.70 -8.91
CA LYS A 9 -12.58 -6.97 -10.04
C LYS A 9 -14.05 -6.90 -9.66
N ASN A 10 -14.36 -6.94 -8.37
CA ASN A 10 -15.73 -6.79 -7.87
C ASN A 10 -16.07 -5.34 -7.52
N GLY A 11 -15.13 -4.42 -7.74
CA GLY A 11 -15.34 -3.00 -7.46
C GLY A 11 -15.08 -2.62 -6.00
N ASN A 12 -14.58 -3.54 -5.18
CA ASN A 12 -14.22 -3.21 -3.80
C ASN A 12 -13.00 -2.30 -3.79
N GLU A 13 -13.03 -1.29 -2.94
CA GLU A 13 -11.97 -0.29 -2.85
C GLU A 13 -11.05 -0.62 -1.68
N TYR A 14 -9.74 -0.50 -1.94
CA TYR A 14 -8.70 -0.71 -0.93
C TYR A 14 -7.80 0.52 -0.92
N ILE A 15 -7.55 1.05 0.26
CA ILE A 15 -6.72 2.24 0.43
C ILE A 15 -5.38 1.81 0.99
N VAL A 16 -4.31 2.08 0.23
CA VAL A 16 -2.94 1.80 0.65
C VAL A 16 -2.30 3.13 0.99
N GLU A 17 -1.81 3.28 2.22
CA GLU A 17 -1.21 4.52 2.69
C GLU A 17 0.21 4.29 3.16
N GLY A 18 1.09 5.27 2.89
CA GLY A 18 2.42 5.32 3.45
C GLY A 18 2.54 6.53 4.36
N VAL A 19 2.61 6.29 5.65
CA VAL A 19 2.65 7.35 6.66
C VAL A 19 4.10 7.59 7.07
N MET A 20 4.60 8.81 6.84
CA MET A 20 5.97 9.18 7.17
C MET A 20 6.15 9.31 8.68
N GLY A 21 7.19 8.68 9.21
CA GLY A 21 7.60 8.83 10.60
C GLY A 21 8.99 8.25 10.79
N PHE A 22 9.81 8.93 11.57
CA PHE A 22 11.19 8.49 11.87
C PHE A 22 12.02 8.17 10.61
N GLY A 23 11.82 8.96 9.54
CA GLY A 23 12.55 8.79 8.29
C GLY A 23 12.11 7.61 7.44
N ARG A 24 10.99 6.97 7.78
CA ARG A 24 10.46 5.81 7.07
C ARG A 24 8.98 5.99 6.80
N TYR A 25 8.45 5.13 5.92
CA TYR A 25 7.01 5.07 5.67
C TYR A 25 6.44 3.78 6.26
N THR A 26 5.42 3.92 7.09
CA THR A 26 4.62 2.78 7.54
C THR A 26 3.53 2.56 6.52
N VAL A 27 3.51 1.38 5.92
CA VAL A 27 2.52 1.02 4.91
C VAL A 27 1.32 0.37 5.58
N CYS A 28 0.14 0.91 5.32
CA CYS A 28 -1.11 0.39 5.86
C CYS A 28 -2.07 0.11 4.71
N VAL A 29 -2.83 -0.98 4.82
CA VAL A 29 -3.86 -1.36 3.85
C VAL A 29 -5.18 -1.35 4.58
N ASN A 30 -6.11 -0.50 4.16
CA ASN A 30 -7.40 -0.31 4.83
C ASN A 30 -7.22 -0.06 6.33
N TRP A 31 -6.24 0.82 6.67
CA TRP A 31 -5.90 1.23 8.03
C TRP A 31 -5.28 0.12 8.89
N GLU A 32 -4.93 -1.02 8.31
CA GLU A 32 -4.22 -2.08 9.01
C GLU A 32 -2.74 -2.07 8.62
N PHE A 33 -1.87 -2.30 9.59
CA PHE A 33 -0.43 -2.35 9.35
C PHE A 33 -0.09 -3.42 8.32
N TRP A 34 0.73 -3.07 7.34
CA TRP A 34 1.23 -4.00 6.32
C TRP A 34 2.74 -4.18 6.43
N SER A 35 3.49 -3.11 6.27
CA SER A 35 4.96 -3.17 6.30
C SER A 35 5.56 -1.79 6.54
N VAL A 36 6.89 -1.73 6.62
CA VAL A 36 7.63 -0.47 6.72
C VAL A 36 8.61 -0.42 5.56
N VAL A 37 8.66 0.71 4.86
CA VAL A 37 9.57 0.92 3.74
C VAL A 37 10.37 2.21 3.96
N ASP A 38 11.50 2.34 3.27
CA ASP A 38 12.43 3.45 3.51
C ASP A 38 12.20 4.65 2.59
N ASN A 39 11.55 4.46 1.44
CA ASN A 39 11.36 5.52 0.45
C ASN A 39 10.15 5.24 -0.44
N LYS A 40 9.84 6.23 -1.31
CA LYS A 40 8.68 6.11 -2.20
C LYS A 40 8.82 4.97 -3.20
N LYS A 41 10.02 4.71 -3.68
CA LYS A 41 10.25 3.61 -4.62
C LYS A 41 9.85 2.29 -3.99
N GLU A 42 10.26 2.06 -2.75
CA GLU A 42 9.87 0.85 -2.01
C GLU A 42 8.38 0.81 -1.72
N PHE A 43 7.78 1.97 -1.45
CA PHE A 43 6.33 2.05 -1.30
C PHE A 43 5.62 1.59 -2.58
N ASP A 44 6.07 2.08 -3.74
CA ASP A 44 5.48 1.68 -5.02
C ASP A 44 5.64 0.19 -5.27
N GLU A 45 6.78 -0.39 -4.87
CA GLU A 45 7.02 -1.83 -4.97
C GLU A 45 6.05 -2.62 -4.07
N GLU A 46 5.79 -2.12 -2.85
CA GLU A 46 4.81 -2.72 -1.95
C GLU A 46 3.39 -2.66 -2.53
N VAL A 47 3.04 -1.55 -3.15
CA VAL A 47 1.73 -1.42 -3.81
C VAL A 47 1.58 -2.48 -4.89
N GLU A 48 2.62 -2.70 -5.70
CA GLU A 48 2.58 -3.74 -6.74
C GLU A 48 2.46 -5.14 -6.14
N GLN A 49 3.14 -5.38 -5.03
CA GLN A 49 3.06 -6.64 -4.31
C GLN A 49 1.64 -6.88 -3.78
N ILE A 50 1.04 -5.86 -3.20
CA ILE A 50 -0.34 -5.93 -2.70
C ILE A 50 -1.31 -6.24 -3.84
N LYS A 51 -1.13 -5.61 -4.99
CA LYS A 51 -1.93 -5.89 -6.18
C LYS A 51 -1.86 -7.35 -6.58
N ARG A 52 -0.65 -7.93 -6.57
CA ARG A 52 -0.46 -9.34 -6.94
C ARG A 52 -1.13 -10.28 -5.95
N LEU A 53 -1.05 -9.97 -4.66
CA LEU A 53 -1.60 -10.84 -3.61
C LEU A 53 -3.12 -10.78 -3.52
N HIS A 54 -3.71 -9.61 -3.76
CA HIS A 54 -5.14 -9.40 -3.52
C HIS A 54 -5.97 -9.21 -4.77
N PHE A 55 -5.35 -8.84 -5.91
CA PHE A 55 -6.10 -8.47 -7.11
C PHE A 55 -5.71 -9.25 -8.36
N ALA A 56 -4.63 -10.02 -8.30
CA ALA A 56 -4.25 -10.88 -9.43
C ALA A 56 -5.22 -12.06 -9.51
N ASP A 57 -5.64 -12.33 -10.70
CA ASP A 57 -6.53 -13.48 -10.96
C ASP A 57 -5.74 -14.78 -11.06
#